data_3107488d6d9f1e9db5ae7ffad34c9341
#
_entry.id   3107488d6d9f1e9db5ae7ffad34c9341
#
_cell.length_a   1.000
_cell.length_b   1.000
_cell.length_c   1.000
_cell.angle_alpha   90.00
_cell.angle_beta   90.00
_cell.angle_gamma   90.00
#
_symmetry.space_group_name_H-M   'P 1'
#
loop_
_entity.id
_entity.type
_entity.pdbx_description
1 polymer ?
#
loop_
_entity_poly.entity_id
_entity_poly.type
_entity_poly.pdbx_seq_one_letter_code
_entity_poly.pdbx_strand_id
1 'polypeptide(L)'
;MTSPAPHHRISRRIASISESATLAVDAKAKALKASGRPVIGFGAGEPDFPTPAAIVAAAEEACSDPRNHRYTPAAGLPELREAIASKTLRDSGVSVTASQVLVTNGGKQAVYEAFATLLDPGDEVVLPAPYWTTYPEASRLAGGVPVEVLADESVGYRVSVDQLDAARTDRTKALLLCSPSNPTGAVYPPEEI
;
A
#
# COMPACT_ATOMS: atom_id res chain seq x y z
N MET A 1 -47.20 5.85 9.98
CA MET A 1 -45.96 6.57 10.36
C MET A 1 -44.79 5.61 10.15
N THR A 2 -44.05 5.76 9.07
CA THR A 2 -42.85 4.96 8.79
C THR A 2 -41.76 5.39 9.75
N SER A 3 -41.26 4.45 10.54
CA SER A 3 -40.09 4.66 11.39
C SER A 3 -38.91 5.18 10.54
N PRO A 4 -38.21 6.27 10.94
CA PRO A 4 -37.07 6.73 10.17
C PRO A 4 -36.02 5.60 10.11
N ALA A 5 -35.46 5.39 8.93
CA ALA A 5 -34.38 4.42 8.75
C ALA A 5 -33.24 4.70 9.75
N PRO A 6 -32.62 3.66 10.32
CA PRO A 6 -31.57 3.85 11.30
C PRO A 6 -30.43 4.70 10.67
N HIS A 7 -30.14 5.84 11.27
CA HIS A 7 -29.01 6.67 10.88
C HIS A 7 -27.71 5.90 11.16
N HIS A 8 -27.09 5.39 10.12
CA HIS A 8 -25.75 4.83 10.24
C HIS A 8 -24.78 5.94 10.69
N ARG A 9 -24.12 5.73 11.83
CA ARG A 9 -23.16 6.69 12.38
C ARG A 9 -21.88 6.80 11.56
N ILE A 10 -21.61 5.81 10.70
CA ILE A 10 -20.45 5.76 9.81
C ILE A 10 -20.88 5.91 8.36
N SER A 11 -20.01 6.48 7.51
CA SER A 11 -20.30 6.62 6.09
C SER A 11 -20.40 5.26 5.40
N ARG A 12 -21.15 5.17 4.30
CA ARG A 12 -21.23 3.93 3.49
C ARG A 12 -19.86 3.50 2.99
N ARG A 13 -18.96 4.42 2.65
CA ARG A 13 -17.59 4.13 2.23
C ARG A 13 -16.82 3.36 3.30
N ILE A 14 -16.85 3.86 4.54
CA ILE A 14 -16.18 3.16 5.65
C ILE A 14 -16.85 1.82 5.96
N ALA A 15 -18.17 1.76 5.90
CA ALA A 15 -18.91 0.52 6.14
C ALA A 15 -18.66 -0.57 5.06
N SER A 16 -18.20 -0.19 3.86
CA SER A 16 -17.90 -1.13 2.78
C SER A 16 -16.47 -1.68 2.81
N ILE A 17 -15.60 -1.15 3.70
CA ILE A 17 -14.23 -1.61 3.82
C ILE A 17 -14.20 -2.90 4.65
N SER A 18 -13.50 -3.90 4.12
CA SER A 18 -13.29 -5.17 4.81
C SER A 18 -12.23 -5.03 5.89
N GLU A 19 -12.40 -5.73 7.00
CA GLU A 19 -11.33 -5.88 7.99
C GLU A 19 -10.12 -6.56 7.36
N SER A 20 -8.92 -6.17 7.81
CA SER A 20 -7.68 -6.75 7.32
C SER A 20 -7.60 -8.23 7.66
N ALA A 21 -7.71 -9.09 6.64
CA ALA A 21 -7.55 -10.53 6.78
C ALA A 21 -6.18 -10.89 7.42
N THR A 22 -5.13 -10.16 7.08
CA THR A 22 -3.79 -10.34 7.66
C THR A 22 -3.79 -10.12 9.18
N LEU A 23 -4.41 -9.03 9.64
CA LEU A 23 -4.49 -8.74 11.08
C LEU A 23 -5.37 -9.76 11.81
N ALA A 24 -6.46 -10.22 11.22
CA ALA A 24 -7.32 -11.24 11.80
C ALA A 24 -6.59 -12.58 11.96
N VAL A 25 -5.83 -13.00 10.95
CA VAL A 25 -5.01 -14.22 10.99
C VAL A 25 -3.91 -14.11 12.06
N ASP A 26 -3.22 -12.98 12.13
CA ASP A 26 -2.17 -12.75 13.13
C ASP A 26 -2.73 -12.76 14.56
N ALA A 27 -3.85 -12.09 14.80
CA ALA A 27 -4.54 -12.09 16.08
C ALA A 27 -4.96 -13.51 16.49
N LYS A 28 -5.47 -14.30 15.56
CA LYS A 28 -5.83 -15.72 15.80
C LYS A 28 -4.59 -16.57 16.15
N ALA A 29 -3.50 -16.39 15.42
CA ALA A 29 -2.24 -17.08 15.70
C ALA A 29 -1.70 -16.74 17.10
N LYS A 30 -1.71 -15.46 17.48
CA LYS A 30 -1.31 -14.97 18.81
C LYS A 30 -2.19 -15.56 19.92
N ALA A 31 -3.50 -15.58 19.74
CA ALA A 31 -4.43 -16.16 20.71
C ALA A 31 -4.21 -17.67 20.91
N LEU A 32 -3.95 -18.40 19.82
CA LEU A 32 -3.64 -19.84 19.89
C LEU A 32 -2.30 -20.10 20.60
N LYS A 33 -1.27 -19.30 20.33
CA LYS A 33 0.01 -19.38 21.06
C LYS A 33 -0.18 -19.12 22.56
N ALA A 34 -0.94 -18.10 22.92
CA ALA A 34 -1.24 -17.76 24.31
C ALA A 34 -2.00 -18.86 25.04
N SER A 35 -2.77 -19.71 24.32
CA SER A 35 -3.44 -20.90 24.88
C SER A 35 -2.53 -22.13 24.98
N GLY A 36 -1.22 -22.00 24.74
CA GLY A 36 -0.24 -23.08 24.83
C GLY A 36 -0.17 -24.00 23.60
N ARG A 37 -0.82 -23.66 22.48
CA ARG A 37 -0.74 -24.46 21.26
C ARG A 37 0.53 -24.14 20.48
N PRO A 38 1.20 -25.16 19.90
CA PRO A 38 2.36 -24.94 19.03
C PRO A 38 1.87 -24.39 17.67
N VAL A 39 1.96 -23.07 17.50
CA VAL A 39 1.54 -22.39 16.26
C VAL A 39 2.71 -21.63 15.67
N ILE A 40 2.97 -21.85 14.37
CA ILE A 40 3.87 -21.05 13.57
C ILE A 40 3.01 -20.06 12.79
N GLY A 41 3.23 -18.76 13.01
CA GLY A 41 2.44 -17.70 12.34
C GLY A 41 3.14 -17.21 11.07
N PHE A 42 2.36 -17.18 9.98
CA PHE A 42 2.77 -16.57 8.70
C PHE A 42 1.81 -15.42 8.30
N GLY A 43 1.06 -14.88 9.25
CA GLY A 43 0.02 -13.88 8.99
C GLY A 43 0.55 -12.47 8.80
N ALA A 44 1.59 -12.07 9.54
CA ALA A 44 2.23 -10.77 9.41
C ALA A 44 3.66 -10.93 8.89
N GLY A 45 3.99 -10.18 7.83
CA GLY A 45 5.35 -10.10 7.29
C GLY A 45 6.03 -8.85 7.84
N GLU A 46 6.96 -9.03 8.76
CA GLU A 46 7.83 -7.96 9.25
C GLU A 46 9.27 -8.47 9.35
N PRO A 47 10.28 -7.60 9.19
CA PRO A 47 11.67 -8.00 9.39
C PRO A 47 11.88 -8.50 10.82
N ASP A 48 12.59 -9.61 10.98
CA ASP A 48 12.97 -10.19 12.27
C ASP A 48 14.31 -9.64 12.81
N PHE A 49 14.96 -8.76 12.05
CA PHE A 49 16.14 -8.02 12.46
C PHE A 49 15.74 -6.68 13.10
N PRO A 50 16.45 -6.25 14.17
CA PRO A 50 16.25 -4.92 14.73
C PRO A 50 16.65 -3.83 13.74
N THR A 51 16.15 -2.62 13.96
CA THR A 51 16.58 -1.44 13.21
C THR A 51 18.11 -1.29 13.34
N PRO A 52 18.84 -1.04 12.25
CA PRO A 52 20.29 -0.83 12.29
C PRO A 52 20.68 0.27 13.29
N ALA A 53 21.75 0.02 14.08
CA ALA A 53 22.16 0.91 15.15
C ALA A 53 22.42 2.36 14.70
N ALA A 54 22.96 2.55 13.47
CA ALA A 54 23.17 3.89 12.92
C ALA A 54 21.87 4.66 12.70
N ILE A 55 20.77 3.96 12.33
CA ILE A 55 19.46 4.59 12.15
C ILE A 55 18.84 4.92 13.51
N VAL A 56 19.00 4.04 14.51
CA VAL A 56 18.54 4.29 15.88
C VAL A 56 19.24 5.53 16.44
N ALA A 57 20.57 5.61 16.34
CA ALA A 57 21.37 6.75 16.82
C ALA A 57 20.95 8.07 16.14
N ALA A 58 20.73 8.04 14.82
CA ALA A 58 20.27 9.23 14.09
C ALA A 58 18.86 9.68 14.54
N ALA A 59 17.97 8.74 14.86
CA ALA A 59 16.65 9.07 15.37
C ALA A 59 16.72 9.68 16.80
N GLU A 60 17.57 9.15 17.67
CA GLU A 60 17.81 9.70 19.02
C GLU A 60 18.38 11.12 18.96
N GLU A 61 19.36 11.35 18.09
CA GLU A 61 19.92 12.68 17.85
C GLU A 61 18.84 13.64 17.32
N ALA A 62 18.06 13.23 16.34
CA ALA A 62 16.98 14.03 15.78
C ALA A 62 15.92 14.40 16.82
N CYS A 63 15.58 13.51 17.75
CA CYS A 63 14.67 13.82 18.85
C CYS A 63 15.21 14.88 19.81
N SER A 64 16.52 15.02 19.92
CA SER A 64 17.19 16.00 20.79
C SER A 64 17.36 17.37 20.12
N ASP A 65 17.14 17.49 18.82
CA ASP A 65 17.29 18.74 18.07
C ASP A 65 15.98 19.54 18.09
N PRO A 66 15.92 20.73 18.73
CA PRO A 66 14.72 21.56 18.79
C PRO A 66 14.16 21.99 17.43
N ARG A 67 14.96 21.98 16.37
CA ARG A 67 14.50 22.27 14.99
C ARG A 67 13.45 21.25 14.52
N ASN A 68 13.56 20.02 14.99
CA ASN A 68 12.61 18.94 14.67
C ASN A 68 11.30 18.99 15.49
N HIS A 69 11.19 19.91 16.46
CA HIS A 69 9.99 20.11 17.27
C HIS A 69 9.07 21.19 16.65
N ARG A 70 9.06 21.34 15.35
CA ARG A 70 8.29 22.34 14.61
C ARG A 70 7.52 21.67 13.47
N TYR A 71 6.52 22.37 12.94
CA TYR A 71 5.85 21.96 11.73
C TYR A 71 6.84 21.88 10.54
N THR A 72 6.67 20.84 9.75
CA THR A 72 7.41 20.68 8.50
C THR A 72 6.58 21.22 7.32
N PRO A 73 7.20 21.48 6.15
CA PRO A 73 6.45 21.64 4.91
C PRO A 73 5.53 20.44 4.66
N ALA A 74 4.35 20.68 4.08
CA ALA A 74 3.34 19.64 3.85
C ALA A 74 3.87 18.44 3.01
N ALA A 75 4.79 18.71 2.09
CA ALA A 75 5.39 17.66 1.26
C ALA A 75 6.57 16.93 1.92
N GLY A 76 6.94 17.28 3.15
CA GLY A 76 8.09 16.73 3.88
C GLY A 76 9.31 17.66 3.86
N LEU A 77 10.29 17.30 4.68
CA LEU A 77 11.54 18.06 4.78
C LEU A 77 12.28 18.10 3.43
N PRO A 78 12.78 19.26 3.00
CA PRO A 78 13.51 19.40 1.73
C PRO A 78 14.67 18.41 1.60
N GLU A 79 15.47 18.26 2.65
CA GLU A 79 16.63 17.38 2.69
C GLU A 79 16.23 15.90 2.50
N LEU A 80 15.10 15.49 3.09
CA LEU A 80 14.58 14.13 2.90
C LEU A 80 14.08 13.91 1.46
N ARG A 81 13.40 14.90 0.88
CA ARG A 81 12.92 14.84 -0.50
C ARG A 81 14.08 14.79 -1.51
N GLU A 82 15.16 15.53 -1.28
CA GLU A 82 16.39 15.46 -2.06
C GLU A 82 17.08 14.10 -1.95
N ALA A 83 17.17 13.56 -0.72
CA ALA A 83 17.71 12.23 -0.48
C ALA A 83 16.88 11.14 -1.18
N ILE A 84 15.56 11.24 -1.17
CA ILE A 84 14.65 10.32 -1.89
C ILE A 84 14.87 10.42 -3.40
N ALA A 85 14.93 11.62 -3.97
CA ALA A 85 15.19 11.83 -5.39
C ALA A 85 16.52 11.20 -5.82
N SER A 86 17.59 11.46 -5.05
CA SER A 86 18.92 10.90 -5.28
C SER A 86 18.94 9.37 -5.18
N LYS A 87 18.23 8.81 -4.18
CA LYS A 87 18.08 7.35 -4.01
C LYS A 87 17.33 6.74 -5.19
N THR A 88 16.24 7.36 -5.63
CA THR A 88 15.42 6.86 -6.74
C THR A 88 16.23 6.79 -8.03
N LEU A 89 17.03 7.81 -8.30
CA LEU A 89 17.93 7.78 -9.46
C LEU A 89 18.99 6.69 -9.33
N ARG A 90 19.64 6.56 -8.18
CA ARG A 90 20.70 5.58 -7.95
C ARG A 90 20.21 4.14 -8.03
N ASP A 91 19.07 3.83 -7.41
CA ASP A 91 18.60 2.46 -7.20
C ASP A 91 17.67 1.97 -8.32
N SER A 92 16.96 2.87 -8.97
CA SER A 92 15.95 2.54 -9.97
C SER A 92 16.18 3.19 -11.35
N GLY A 93 17.18 4.05 -11.49
CA GLY A 93 17.45 4.77 -12.75
C GLY A 93 16.40 5.84 -13.09
N VAL A 94 15.41 6.07 -12.22
CA VAL A 94 14.34 7.03 -12.46
C VAL A 94 14.74 8.41 -11.95
N SER A 95 14.80 9.39 -12.84
CA SER A 95 15.16 10.77 -12.52
C SER A 95 13.90 11.56 -12.12
N VAL A 96 13.87 11.99 -10.87
CA VAL A 96 12.84 12.91 -10.33
C VAL A 96 13.50 14.05 -9.59
N THR A 97 12.83 15.19 -9.51
CA THR A 97 13.26 16.33 -8.68
C THR A 97 12.66 16.23 -7.28
N ALA A 98 13.26 16.88 -6.30
CA ALA A 98 12.69 16.96 -4.95
C ALA A 98 11.27 17.55 -4.94
N SER A 99 10.90 18.41 -5.89
CA SER A 99 9.55 18.97 -6.01
C SER A 99 8.49 17.94 -6.43
N GLN A 100 8.90 16.81 -7.00
CA GLN A 100 8.03 15.69 -7.40
C GLN A 100 7.92 14.61 -6.32
N VAL A 101 8.50 14.84 -5.16
CA VAL A 101 8.47 13.90 -4.02
C VAL A 101 7.52 14.42 -2.95
N LEU A 102 6.60 13.58 -2.53
CA LEU A 102 5.73 13.77 -1.37
C LEU A 102 6.04 12.70 -0.32
N VAL A 103 6.34 13.13 0.90
CA VAL A 103 6.59 12.23 2.04
C VAL A 103 5.28 12.00 2.78
N THR A 104 4.96 10.74 3.00
CA THR A 104 3.71 10.29 3.65
C THR A 104 3.98 9.49 4.93
N ASN A 105 2.96 9.28 5.74
CA ASN A 105 3.04 8.40 6.93
C ASN A 105 2.96 6.92 6.51
N GLY A 106 3.97 6.48 5.78
CA GLY A 106 4.09 5.12 5.26
C GLY A 106 3.34 4.89 3.94
N GLY A 107 3.57 3.70 3.34
CA GLY A 107 3.06 3.34 2.02
C GLY A 107 1.53 3.27 1.93
N LYS A 108 0.82 2.99 3.02
CA LYS A 108 -0.66 2.98 3.01
C LYS A 108 -1.24 4.35 2.69
N GLN A 109 -0.70 5.39 3.31
CA GLN A 109 -1.12 6.75 3.02
C GLN A 109 -0.77 7.13 1.59
N ALA A 110 0.44 6.81 1.12
CA ALA A 110 0.84 7.09 -0.26
C ALA A 110 -0.10 6.47 -1.29
N VAL A 111 -0.47 5.19 -1.13
CA VAL A 111 -1.41 4.51 -2.03
C VAL A 111 -2.79 5.15 -1.99
N TYR A 112 -3.31 5.44 -0.79
CA TYR A 112 -4.61 6.09 -0.66
C TYR A 112 -4.63 7.49 -1.29
N GLU A 113 -3.61 8.31 -1.02
CA GLU A 113 -3.53 9.67 -1.57
C GLU A 113 -3.37 9.68 -3.10
N ALA A 114 -2.62 8.71 -3.66
CA ALA A 114 -2.54 8.54 -5.10
C ALA A 114 -3.93 8.25 -5.69
N PHE A 115 -4.68 7.30 -5.14
CA PHE A 115 -6.03 7.00 -5.60
C PHE A 115 -7.00 8.15 -5.37
N ALA A 116 -6.96 8.80 -4.20
CA ALA A 116 -7.82 9.95 -3.91
C ALA A 116 -7.56 11.15 -4.83
N THR A 117 -6.34 11.24 -5.39
CA THR A 117 -5.98 12.29 -6.34
C THR A 117 -6.40 11.96 -7.77
N LEU A 118 -6.40 10.67 -8.13
CA LEU A 118 -6.60 10.23 -9.51
C LEU A 118 -8.05 9.82 -9.84
N LEU A 119 -8.78 9.27 -8.84
CA LEU A 119 -10.04 8.57 -9.10
C LEU A 119 -11.26 9.43 -8.79
N ASP A 120 -12.16 9.45 -9.74
CA ASP A 120 -13.55 9.86 -9.54
C ASP A 120 -14.44 8.63 -9.22
N PRO A 121 -15.63 8.83 -8.64
CA PRO A 121 -16.55 7.74 -8.36
C PRO A 121 -16.89 6.91 -9.61
N GLY A 122 -16.55 5.61 -9.58
CA GLY A 122 -16.78 4.67 -10.67
C GLY A 122 -15.60 4.46 -11.61
N ASP A 123 -14.51 5.21 -11.46
CA ASP A 123 -13.27 4.93 -12.18
C ASP A 123 -12.69 3.56 -11.75
N GLU A 124 -12.13 2.84 -12.69
CA GLU A 124 -11.60 1.50 -12.48
C GLU A 124 -10.10 1.51 -12.27
N VAL A 125 -9.66 0.67 -11.31
CA VAL A 125 -8.24 0.38 -11.05
C VAL A 125 -7.99 -1.09 -11.34
N VAL A 126 -7.19 -1.39 -12.35
CA VAL A 126 -6.78 -2.77 -12.65
C VAL A 126 -5.72 -3.21 -11.65
N LEU A 127 -5.95 -4.36 -11.00
CA LEU A 127 -5.10 -4.92 -9.95
C LEU A 127 -4.69 -6.34 -10.30
N PRO A 128 -3.43 -6.59 -10.72
CA PRO A 128 -2.87 -7.92 -10.77
C PRO A 128 -2.94 -8.61 -9.40
N ALA A 129 -3.55 -9.78 -9.36
CA ALA A 129 -3.76 -10.57 -8.14
C ALA A 129 -2.96 -11.89 -8.21
N PRO A 130 -2.42 -12.40 -7.09
CA PRO A 130 -2.55 -11.92 -5.69
C PRO A 130 -1.84 -10.59 -5.42
N TYR A 131 -2.43 -9.78 -4.55
CA TYR A 131 -1.94 -8.43 -4.23
C TYR A 131 -2.00 -8.16 -2.71
N TRP A 132 -1.39 -7.08 -2.29
CA TRP A 132 -1.54 -6.58 -0.93
C TRP A 132 -2.97 -6.09 -0.69
N THR A 133 -3.62 -6.63 0.34
CA THR A 133 -5.04 -6.38 0.66
C THR A 133 -5.42 -4.90 0.85
N THR A 134 -4.42 -4.02 1.02
CA THR A 134 -4.63 -2.57 1.09
C THR A 134 -5.07 -1.97 -0.25
N TYR A 135 -4.67 -2.52 -1.38
CA TYR A 135 -4.91 -1.90 -2.69
C TYR A 135 -6.39 -1.78 -3.06
N PRO A 136 -7.18 -2.86 -3.02
CA PRO A 136 -8.60 -2.75 -3.34
C PRO A 136 -9.35 -1.89 -2.33
N GLU A 137 -9.00 -1.96 -1.04
CA GLU A 137 -9.67 -1.17 0.00
C GLU A 137 -9.37 0.33 -0.15
N ALA A 138 -8.13 0.71 -0.46
CA ALA A 138 -7.75 2.10 -0.72
C ALA A 138 -8.45 2.64 -1.98
N SER A 139 -8.57 1.82 -3.04
CA SER A 139 -9.31 2.17 -4.26
C SER A 139 -10.78 2.43 -3.94
N ARG A 140 -11.46 1.50 -3.24
CA ARG A 140 -12.88 1.68 -2.83
C ARG A 140 -13.08 2.90 -1.94
N LEU A 141 -12.15 3.15 -1.00
CA LEU A 141 -12.20 4.31 -0.12
C LEU A 141 -12.10 5.63 -0.90
N ALA A 142 -11.31 5.64 -1.97
CA ALA A 142 -11.19 6.78 -2.89
C ALA A 142 -12.37 6.93 -3.87
N GLY A 143 -13.31 5.96 -3.89
CA GLY A 143 -14.47 5.96 -4.80
C GLY A 143 -14.28 5.13 -6.06
N GLY A 144 -13.12 4.52 -6.25
CA GLY A 144 -12.80 3.68 -7.40
C GLY A 144 -13.37 2.26 -7.28
N VAL A 145 -13.33 1.55 -8.40
CA VAL A 145 -13.75 0.16 -8.55
C VAL A 145 -12.53 -0.70 -8.85
N PRO A 146 -12.07 -1.54 -7.92
CA PRO A 146 -10.97 -2.47 -8.20
C PRO A 146 -11.40 -3.55 -9.18
N VAL A 147 -10.63 -3.72 -10.25
CA VAL A 147 -10.78 -4.77 -11.27
C VAL A 147 -9.64 -5.76 -11.11
N GLU A 148 -9.95 -6.94 -10.59
CA GLU A 148 -8.94 -7.94 -10.28
C GLU A 148 -8.60 -8.79 -11.50
N VAL A 149 -7.30 -8.98 -11.77
CA VAL A 149 -6.79 -9.88 -12.81
C VAL A 149 -5.95 -10.95 -12.14
N LEU A 150 -6.47 -12.17 -12.09
CA LEU A 150 -5.84 -13.26 -11.36
C LEU A 150 -4.74 -13.93 -12.19
N ALA A 151 -3.57 -14.12 -11.57
CA ALA A 151 -2.51 -15.01 -12.02
C ALA A 151 -2.18 -16.00 -10.91
N ASP A 152 -2.15 -17.28 -11.23
CA ASP A 152 -1.86 -18.36 -10.29
C ASP A 152 -0.41 -18.87 -10.39
N GLU A 153 -0.11 -19.93 -9.68
CA GLU A 153 1.21 -20.54 -9.65
C GLU A 153 1.69 -21.08 -11.00
N SER A 154 0.77 -21.47 -11.88
CA SER A 154 1.10 -22.04 -13.19
C SER A 154 1.78 -21.04 -14.12
N VAL A 155 1.51 -19.73 -13.89
CA VAL A 155 2.12 -18.60 -14.61
C VAL A 155 3.07 -17.78 -13.72
N GLY A 156 3.50 -18.35 -12.60
CA GLY A 156 4.41 -17.69 -11.64
C GLY A 156 3.85 -16.41 -11.02
N TYR A 157 2.53 -16.33 -10.85
CA TYR A 157 1.81 -15.18 -10.29
C TYR A 157 2.01 -13.86 -11.06
N ARG A 158 2.24 -13.94 -12.37
CA ARG A 158 2.40 -12.78 -13.26
C ARG A 158 1.29 -12.75 -14.29
N VAL A 159 0.58 -11.65 -14.35
CA VAL A 159 -0.45 -11.41 -15.37
C VAL A 159 0.21 -11.02 -16.69
N SER A 160 -0.33 -11.51 -17.80
CA SER A 160 0.11 -11.13 -19.13
C SER A 160 -0.48 -9.80 -19.59
N VAL A 161 0.13 -9.20 -20.60
CA VAL A 161 -0.40 -7.99 -21.26
C VAL A 161 -1.81 -8.24 -21.81
N ASP A 162 -2.05 -9.42 -22.43
CA ASP A 162 -3.37 -9.77 -22.97
C ASP A 162 -4.44 -9.82 -21.89
N GLN A 163 -4.11 -10.34 -20.70
CA GLN A 163 -5.03 -10.37 -19.56
C GLN A 163 -5.33 -8.96 -19.06
N LEU A 164 -4.32 -8.09 -19.00
CA LEU A 164 -4.50 -6.69 -18.59
C LEU A 164 -5.34 -5.92 -19.61
N ASP A 165 -5.09 -6.10 -20.90
CA ASP A 165 -5.86 -5.44 -21.96
C ASP A 165 -7.32 -5.92 -21.99
N ALA A 166 -7.55 -7.22 -21.79
CA ALA A 166 -8.91 -7.77 -21.67
C ALA A 166 -9.70 -7.25 -20.45
N ALA A 167 -8.99 -6.87 -19.38
CA ALA A 167 -9.61 -6.29 -18.19
C ALA A 167 -9.88 -4.79 -18.30
N ARG A 168 -9.30 -4.13 -19.29
CA ARG A 168 -9.42 -2.69 -19.50
C ARG A 168 -10.77 -2.31 -20.10
N THR A 169 -11.37 -1.25 -19.59
CA THR A 169 -12.58 -0.62 -20.12
C THR A 169 -12.37 0.90 -20.30
N ASP A 170 -13.37 1.58 -20.83
CA ASP A 170 -13.35 3.06 -20.94
C ASP A 170 -13.33 3.77 -19.57
N ARG A 171 -13.62 3.05 -18.47
CA ARG A 171 -13.53 3.55 -17.11
C ARG A 171 -12.19 3.28 -16.44
N THR A 172 -11.33 2.52 -17.07
CA THR A 172 -10.02 2.19 -16.49
C THR A 172 -9.15 3.45 -16.42
N LYS A 173 -8.86 3.89 -15.20
CA LYS A 173 -8.09 5.09 -14.92
C LYS A 173 -6.64 4.78 -14.52
N ALA A 174 -6.42 3.63 -13.87
CA ALA A 174 -5.11 3.26 -13.36
C ALA A 174 -4.87 1.75 -13.41
N LEU A 175 -3.61 1.38 -13.58
CA LEU A 175 -3.07 0.05 -13.30
C LEU A 175 -2.12 0.18 -12.10
N LEU A 176 -2.30 -0.65 -11.07
CA LEU A 176 -1.35 -0.73 -9.98
C LEU A 176 -0.52 -2.02 -10.13
N LEU A 177 0.74 -1.87 -10.50
CA LEU A 177 1.71 -2.96 -10.59
C LEU A 177 2.65 -2.92 -9.39
N CYS A 178 2.87 -4.08 -8.75
CA CYS A 178 3.83 -4.24 -7.66
C CYS A 178 4.86 -5.32 -8.02
N SER A 179 6.12 -4.92 -8.18
CA SER A 179 7.22 -5.84 -8.47
C SER A 179 8.47 -5.42 -7.67
N PRO A 180 9.02 -6.30 -6.81
CA PRO A 180 8.50 -7.60 -6.37
C PRO A 180 7.11 -7.53 -5.75
N SER A 181 6.25 -8.51 -6.05
CA SER A 181 4.87 -8.53 -5.58
C SER A 181 4.76 -8.79 -4.08
N ASN A 182 3.88 -8.09 -3.42
CA ASN A 182 3.38 -8.46 -2.10
C ASN A 182 1.96 -9.05 -2.28
N PRO A 183 1.72 -10.37 -1.95
CA PRO A 183 2.51 -11.21 -1.03
C PRO A 183 3.40 -12.26 -1.69
N THR A 184 3.36 -12.46 -3.01
CA THR A 184 3.94 -13.66 -3.67
C THR A 184 5.45 -13.62 -3.83
N GLY A 185 6.05 -12.42 -3.83
CA GLY A 185 7.46 -12.23 -4.17
C GLY A 185 7.77 -12.35 -5.68
N ALA A 186 6.76 -12.54 -6.52
CA ALA A 186 6.94 -12.61 -7.97
C ALA A 186 7.52 -11.31 -8.52
N VAL A 187 8.45 -11.43 -9.45
CA VAL A 187 9.13 -10.31 -10.09
C VAL A 187 8.79 -10.31 -11.57
N TYR A 188 8.31 -9.19 -12.06
CA TYR A 188 8.17 -8.97 -13.51
C TYR A 188 9.55 -8.61 -14.07
N PRO A 189 10.05 -9.31 -15.08
CA PRO A 189 11.28 -8.92 -15.74
C PRO A 189 11.09 -7.62 -16.53
N PRO A 190 12.18 -6.86 -16.78
CA PRO A 190 12.08 -5.55 -17.44
C PRO A 190 11.36 -5.56 -18.79
N GLU A 191 11.47 -6.66 -19.53
CA GLU A 191 10.81 -6.85 -20.85
C GLU A 191 9.29 -7.05 -20.77
N GLU A 192 8.75 -7.33 -19.57
CA GLU A 192 7.31 -7.47 -19.33
C GLU A 192 6.68 -6.19 -18.74
N ILE A 193 7.49 -5.21 -18.32
CA ILE A 193 7.03 -3.92 -17.74
C ILE A 193 6.97 -2.86 -18.84
#